data_51a3f6d8b96addf510ef874142523585
#
_entry.id   51a3f6d8b96addf510ef874142523585
#
_cell.length_a   1.000
_cell.length_b   1.000
_cell.length_c   1.000
_cell.angle_alpha   90.00
_cell.angle_beta   90.00
_cell.angle_gamma   90.00
#
_symmetry.space_group_name_H-M   'P 1'
#
loop_
_entity.id
_entity.type
_entity.pdbx_description
1 polymer ?
#
loop_
_entity_poly.entity_id
_entity_poly.type
_entity_poly.pdbx_seq_one_letter_code
_entity_poly.pdbx_strand_id
1 'polypeptide(L)'
;MTKMLKLRKKEIPYEEILVPCSRLAFYPENPRIYSQFAGSGDRTQDNIQAKLEAMEHVKELRSQIDKDGQVNDPLFCMRVSPESELHGHYDYQVLEGNSRLAAIRISKKGSLPPTHVPCNILDFSAYDDQETESLIFILLGGFHIIGKTDWRSYENAAYIYRRFHHHGVPIDDIAKEISMSASKVRSMVDAFQMMIDAEDTNTSHWSYYEAFTTSTKLKNAEGKYPGLKDRVVSLIKEDKFPRALDMRDKLPDILKNKNSRKILFDEKQPEPFKESLAVADLSGDTDSSYKRLQRFRKELADKATQDQIVKLLRSTTSQARTEYELNQIVKFVNQILKRKPRKSK
;
A
#
# COMPACT_ATOMS: atom_id res chain seq x y z
N MET A 1 -24.63 -30.67 -14.47
CA MET A 1 -25.65 -29.61 -14.69
C MET A 1 -24.88 -28.31 -14.85
N THR A 2 -24.93 -27.71 -16.03
CA THR A 2 -24.22 -26.44 -16.31
C THR A 2 -24.89 -25.33 -15.54
N LYS A 3 -24.13 -24.59 -14.72
CA LYS A 3 -24.55 -23.40 -13.99
C LYS A 3 -24.08 -22.16 -14.73
N MET A 4 -24.64 -21.00 -14.38
CA MET A 4 -24.26 -19.73 -15.00
C MET A 4 -23.70 -18.77 -13.96
N LEU A 5 -22.50 -18.27 -14.21
CA LEU A 5 -21.89 -17.17 -13.44
C LEU A 5 -22.17 -15.86 -14.13
N LYS A 6 -22.85 -14.95 -13.45
CA LYS A 6 -23.14 -13.63 -13.98
C LYS A 6 -22.03 -12.66 -13.66
N LEU A 7 -21.30 -12.25 -14.68
CA LEU A 7 -20.30 -11.18 -14.63
C LEU A 7 -20.84 -9.96 -15.36
N ARG A 8 -21.39 -9.00 -14.61
CA ARG A 8 -22.08 -7.83 -15.14
C ARG A 8 -23.27 -8.22 -16.05
N LYS A 9 -23.15 -7.93 -17.36
CA LYS A 9 -24.16 -8.24 -18.38
C LYS A 9 -23.89 -9.53 -19.14
N LYS A 10 -22.77 -10.20 -18.84
CA LYS A 10 -22.39 -11.48 -19.48
C LYS A 10 -22.68 -12.63 -18.52
N GLU A 11 -23.03 -13.77 -19.06
CA GLU A 11 -23.29 -15.01 -18.32
C GLU A 11 -22.32 -16.07 -18.80
N ILE A 12 -21.44 -16.53 -17.92
CA ILE A 12 -20.42 -17.53 -18.22
C ILE A 12 -20.88 -18.88 -17.71
N PRO A 13 -21.00 -19.88 -18.58
CA PRO A 13 -21.29 -21.23 -18.16
C PRO A 13 -20.16 -21.78 -17.28
N TYR A 14 -20.50 -22.57 -16.27
CA TYR A 14 -19.52 -23.32 -15.50
C TYR A 14 -20.04 -24.66 -15.02
N GLU A 15 -19.10 -25.56 -14.76
CA GLU A 15 -19.33 -26.85 -14.17
C GLU A 15 -18.66 -26.96 -12.81
N GLU A 16 -19.37 -27.55 -11.83
CA GLU A 16 -18.77 -27.86 -10.52
C GLU A 16 -18.29 -29.32 -10.57
N ILE A 17 -16.98 -29.49 -10.44
CA ILE A 17 -16.33 -30.80 -10.45
C ILE A 17 -15.24 -30.89 -9.38
N LEU A 18 -14.92 -32.15 -9.00
CA LEU A 18 -13.74 -32.42 -8.17
C LEU A 18 -12.54 -32.66 -9.07
N VAL A 19 -11.47 -31.87 -8.91
CA VAL A 19 -10.27 -31.96 -9.71
C VAL A 19 -9.07 -32.38 -8.85
N PRO A 20 -8.24 -33.33 -9.33
CA PRO A 20 -6.99 -33.69 -8.66
C PRO A 20 -6.08 -32.43 -8.53
N CYS A 21 -5.54 -32.19 -7.34
CA CYS A 21 -4.67 -31.03 -7.10
C CYS A 21 -3.45 -30.98 -8.02
N SER A 22 -2.97 -32.15 -8.49
CA SER A 22 -1.85 -32.26 -9.43
C SER A 22 -2.19 -31.79 -10.85
N ARG A 23 -3.49 -31.68 -11.19
CA ARG A 23 -3.96 -31.27 -12.53
C ARG A 23 -4.33 -29.77 -12.58
N LEU A 24 -4.09 -29.01 -11.50
CA LEU A 24 -4.35 -27.59 -11.37
C LEU A 24 -3.05 -26.80 -11.53
N ALA A 25 -3.01 -25.79 -12.38
CA ALA A 25 -1.92 -24.83 -12.49
C ALA A 25 -2.27 -23.54 -11.76
N PHE A 26 -1.27 -22.87 -11.20
CA PHE A 26 -1.41 -21.49 -10.73
C PHE A 26 -1.60 -20.53 -11.89
N TYR A 27 -2.30 -19.41 -11.62
CA TYR A 27 -2.41 -18.31 -12.55
C TYR A 27 -1.14 -17.44 -12.52
N PRO A 28 -0.36 -17.38 -13.63
CA PRO A 28 0.92 -16.66 -13.64
C PRO A 28 0.75 -15.14 -13.44
N GLU A 29 -0.43 -14.61 -13.80
CA GLU A 29 -0.76 -13.20 -13.63
C GLU A 29 -1.52 -12.91 -12.34
N ASN A 30 -1.44 -13.80 -11.35
CA ASN A 30 -2.06 -13.61 -10.06
C ASN A 30 -1.61 -12.28 -9.43
N PRO A 31 -2.51 -11.30 -9.27
CA PRO A 31 -2.17 -9.96 -8.82
C PRO A 31 -1.46 -9.90 -7.48
N ARG A 32 -1.75 -10.86 -6.59
CA ARG A 32 -1.16 -10.91 -5.23
C ARG A 32 0.35 -11.10 -5.22
N ILE A 33 0.89 -11.74 -6.24
CA ILE A 33 2.33 -12.05 -6.33
C ILE A 33 2.99 -11.46 -7.57
N TYR A 34 2.21 -10.95 -8.50
CA TYR A 34 2.74 -10.48 -9.79
C TYR A 34 3.86 -9.45 -9.62
N SER A 35 3.68 -8.49 -8.73
CA SER A 35 4.66 -7.46 -8.44
C SER A 35 5.96 -8.00 -7.82
N GLN A 36 5.90 -9.16 -7.17
CA GLN A 36 7.06 -9.81 -6.57
C GLN A 36 7.98 -10.48 -7.60
N PHE A 37 7.52 -10.58 -8.85
CA PHE A 37 8.32 -11.05 -9.99
C PHE A 37 8.84 -9.90 -10.85
N ALA A 38 8.62 -8.64 -10.47
CA ALA A 38 9.16 -7.49 -11.20
C ALA A 38 10.68 -7.57 -11.25
N GLY A 39 11.23 -7.72 -12.47
CA GLY A 39 12.67 -7.84 -12.72
C GLY A 39 13.27 -9.25 -12.76
N SER A 40 12.57 -10.30 -12.31
CA SER A 40 13.12 -11.67 -12.31
C SER A 40 12.52 -12.63 -13.35
N GLY A 41 11.56 -12.19 -14.14
CA GLY A 41 11.05 -12.89 -15.35
C GLY A 41 10.47 -14.29 -15.21
N ASP A 42 10.85 -15.06 -14.21
CA ASP A 42 10.58 -16.50 -14.13
C ASP A 42 9.36 -16.83 -13.27
N ARG A 43 8.17 -16.81 -13.90
CA ARG A 43 6.88 -17.16 -13.28
C ARG A 43 6.55 -18.63 -13.46
N THR A 44 7.51 -19.50 -13.20
CA THR A 44 7.26 -20.94 -13.17
C THR A 44 6.28 -21.30 -12.06
N GLN A 45 5.63 -22.45 -12.22
CA GLN A 45 4.67 -22.96 -11.23
C GLN A 45 5.32 -23.13 -9.84
N ASP A 46 6.59 -23.55 -9.80
CA ASP A 46 7.36 -23.74 -8.57
C ASP A 46 7.67 -22.39 -7.88
N ASN A 47 8.06 -21.37 -8.66
CA ASN A 47 8.31 -20.04 -8.13
C ASN A 47 7.04 -19.37 -7.60
N ILE A 48 5.91 -19.56 -8.28
CA ILE A 48 4.60 -19.10 -7.81
C ILE A 48 4.23 -19.78 -6.50
N GLN A 49 4.37 -21.11 -6.43
CA GLN A 49 4.13 -21.89 -5.21
C GLN A 49 4.99 -21.36 -4.05
N ALA A 50 6.30 -21.24 -4.25
CA ALA A 50 7.22 -20.79 -3.21
C ALA A 50 6.87 -19.40 -2.66
N LYS A 51 6.50 -18.45 -3.53
CA LYS A 51 6.08 -17.12 -3.10
C LYS A 51 4.76 -17.12 -2.33
N LEU A 52 3.79 -17.91 -2.75
CA LEU A 52 2.51 -18.04 -2.04
C LEU A 52 2.70 -18.71 -0.67
N GLU A 53 3.51 -19.75 -0.58
CA GLU A 53 3.82 -20.45 0.68
C GLU A 53 4.50 -19.56 1.72
N ALA A 54 5.29 -18.58 1.29
CA ALA A 54 5.94 -17.63 2.18
C ALA A 54 4.95 -16.68 2.88
N MET A 55 3.73 -16.54 2.35
CA MET A 55 2.73 -15.63 2.88
C MET A 55 2.05 -16.20 4.14
N GLU A 56 1.90 -15.37 5.18
CA GLU A 56 1.33 -15.79 6.47
C GLU A 56 -0.12 -16.31 6.32
N HIS A 57 -0.97 -15.61 5.55
CA HIS A 57 -2.34 -16.05 5.33
C HIS A 57 -2.45 -17.42 4.63
N VAL A 58 -1.45 -17.83 3.84
CA VAL A 58 -1.42 -19.16 3.20
C VAL A 58 -1.13 -20.24 4.25
N LYS A 59 -0.28 -19.94 5.23
CA LYS A 59 -0.02 -20.83 6.37
C LYS A 59 -1.24 -20.96 7.29
N GLU A 60 -1.99 -19.86 7.47
CA GLU A 60 -3.26 -19.87 8.20
C GLU A 60 -4.31 -20.70 7.48
N LEU A 61 -4.48 -20.52 6.15
CA LEU A 61 -5.34 -21.34 5.31
C LEU A 61 -4.95 -22.83 5.40
N ARG A 62 -3.66 -23.14 5.38
CA ARG A 62 -3.18 -24.50 5.56
C ARG A 62 -3.63 -25.10 6.90
N SER A 63 -3.47 -24.32 7.98
CA SER A 63 -3.90 -24.76 9.31
C SER A 63 -5.41 -25.03 9.39
N GLN A 64 -6.19 -24.25 8.65
CA GLN A 64 -7.65 -24.43 8.55
C GLN A 64 -8.02 -25.70 7.77
N ILE A 65 -7.42 -25.88 6.58
CA ILE A 65 -7.61 -27.07 5.76
C ILE A 65 -7.22 -28.35 6.51
N ASP A 66 -6.12 -28.30 7.29
CA ASP A 66 -5.71 -29.46 8.12
C ASP A 66 -6.74 -29.82 9.20
N LYS A 67 -7.46 -28.82 9.75
CA LYS A 67 -8.52 -29.04 10.75
C LYS A 67 -9.81 -29.56 10.14
N ASP A 68 -10.18 -28.97 8.99
CA ASP A 68 -11.45 -29.26 8.33
C ASP A 68 -11.38 -30.52 7.45
N GLY A 69 -10.18 -30.95 7.07
CA GLY A 69 -9.93 -32.09 6.19
C GLY A 69 -10.36 -31.85 4.72
N GLN A 70 -10.83 -30.65 4.40
CA GLN A 70 -11.36 -30.29 3.08
C GLN A 70 -11.21 -28.78 2.80
N VAL A 71 -11.43 -28.44 1.54
CA VAL A 71 -11.56 -27.04 1.08
C VAL A 71 -13.05 -26.74 0.89
N ASN A 72 -13.57 -25.79 1.66
CA ASN A 72 -15.00 -25.49 1.66
C ASN A 72 -15.43 -24.63 0.46
N ASP A 73 -14.58 -23.68 0.04
CA ASP A 73 -14.89 -22.79 -1.08
C ASP A 73 -14.28 -23.31 -2.38
N PRO A 74 -15.07 -23.54 -3.45
CA PRO A 74 -14.57 -23.98 -4.75
C PRO A 74 -13.53 -23.00 -5.33
N LEU A 75 -12.56 -23.53 -6.06
CA LEU A 75 -11.65 -22.75 -6.87
C LEU A 75 -12.33 -22.36 -8.19
N PHE A 76 -12.11 -21.14 -8.68
CA PHE A 76 -12.54 -20.77 -10.03
C PHE A 76 -11.40 -21.00 -11.01
N CYS A 77 -11.67 -21.84 -11.99
CA CYS A 77 -10.66 -22.33 -12.94
C CYS A 77 -11.16 -22.16 -14.38
N MET A 78 -10.22 -22.14 -15.31
CA MET A 78 -10.47 -22.31 -16.74
C MET A 78 -9.67 -23.50 -17.27
N ARG A 79 -10.05 -24.05 -18.41
CA ARG A 79 -9.26 -25.08 -19.10
C ARG A 79 -7.95 -24.48 -19.57
N VAL A 80 -6.88 -25.26 -19.50
CA VAL A 80 -5.59 -24.89 -20.09
C VAL A 80 -5.72 -24.94 -21.62
N SER A 81 -5.33 -23.84 -22.29
CA SER A 81 -5.33 -23.81 -23.75
C SER A 81 -4.36 -24.82 -24.34
N PRO A 82 -4.69 -25.46 -25.47
CA PRO A 82 -3.77 -26.35 -26.18
C PRO A 82 -2.43 -25.69 -26.58
N GLU A 83 -2.43 -24.37 -26.79
CA GLU A 83 -1.24 -23.57 -27.16
C GLU A 83 -0.39 -23.17 -25.96
N SER A 84 -0.87 -23.40 -24.72
CA SER A 84 -0.18 -23.06 -23.50
C SER A 84 0.97 -24.05 -23.21
N GLU A 85 2.09 -23.54 -22.70
CA GLU A 85 3.20 -24.35 -22.17
C GLU A 85 2.75 -25.26 -20.99
N LEU A 86 1.65 -24.94 -20.37
CA LEU A 86 1.05 -25.74 -19.29
C LEU A 86 0.30 -26.97 -19.79
N HIS A 87 -0.03 -27.00 -21.10
CA HIS A 87 -0.78 -28.11 -21.70
C HIS A 87 -0.02 -29.43 -21.60
N GLY A 88 -0.74 -30.51 -21.31
CA GLY A 88 -0.17 -31.83 -21.07
C GLY A 88 0.34 -32.07 -19.64
N HIS A 89 0.73 -31.02 -18.93
CA HIS A 89 1.10 -31.08 -17.51
C HIS A 89 -0.09 -30.84 -16.60
N TYR A 90 -0.97 -29.90 -16.98
CA TYR A 90 -2.16 -29.49 -16.21
C TYR A 90 -3.40 -29.47 -17.11
N ASP A 91 -4.57 -29.70 -16.52
CA ASP A 91 -5.84 -29.65 -17.24
C ASP A 91 -6.54 -28.28 -17.06
N TYR A 92 -6.31 -27.66 -15.90
CA TYR A 92 -6.98 -26.43 -15.52
C TYR A 92 -6.02 -25.42 -14.90
N GLN A 93 -6.26 -24.13 -15.16
CA GLN A 93 -5.58 -23.02 -14.55
C GLN A 93 -6.50 -22.32 -13.54
N VAL A 94 -6.02 -22.13 -12.32
CA VAL A 94 -6.77 -21.53 -11.20
C VAL A 94 -6.73 -20.02 -11.31
N LEU A 95 -7.83 -19.42 -11.73
CA LEU A 95 -7.99 -17.95 -11.77
C LEU A 95 -8.11 -17.38 -10.36
N GLU A 96 -9.06 -17.91 -9.56
CA GLU A 96 -9.27 -17.51 -8.17
C GLU A 96 -9.16 -18.70 -7.22
N GLY A 97 -8.50 -18.47 -6.08
CA GLY A 97 -8.21 -19.51 -5.08
C GLY A 97 -6.76 -20.00 -5.11
N ASN A 98 -5.84 -19.27 -5.76
CA ASN A 98 -4.43 -19.64 -5.83
C ASN A 98 -3.79 -19.82 -4.44
N SER A 99 -4.14 -18.99 -3.46
CA SER A 99 -3.67 -19.16 -2.08
C SER A 99 -4.18 -20.45 -1.43
N ARG A 100 -5.42 -20.87 -1.76
CA ARG A 100 -5.98 -22.14 -1.31
C ARG A 100 -5.24 -23.32 -1.95
N LEU A 101 -5.01 -23.27 -3.27
CA LEU A 101 -4.22 -24.30 -3.97
C LEU A 101 -2.80 -24.41 -3.38
N ALA A 102 -2.12 -23.29 -3.12
CA ALA A 102 -0.81 -23.31 -2.48
C ALA A 102 -0.87 -23.95 -1.09
N ALA A 103 -1.83 -23.56 -0.27
CA ALA A 103 -2.02 -24.12 1.06
C ALA A 103 -2.27 -25.63 1.05
N ILE A 104 -3.01 -26.15 0.06
CA ILE A 104 -3.26 -27.60 -0.12
C ILE A 104 -1.95 -28.32 -0.45
N ARG A 105 -1.11 -27.73 -1.30
CA ARG A 105 0.15 -28.34 -1.76
C ARG A 105 1.27 -28.32 -0.72
N ILE A 106 1.17 -27.49 0.32
CA ILE A 106 2.14 -27.49 1.43
C ILE A 106 2.10 -28.87 2.11
N SER A 107 3.15 -29.64 1.96
CA SER A 107 3.29 -30.94 2.61
C SER A 107 3.63 -30.77 4.09
N LYS A 108 2.77 -31.28 4.99
CA LYS A 108 3.11 -31.45 6.40
C LYS A 108 3.34 -32.94 6.70
N LYS A 109 4.41 -33.24 7.45
CA LYS A 109 4.62 -34.60 7.99
C LYS A 109 3.38 -35.01 8.79
N GLY A 110 2.68 -36.06 8.34
CA GLY A 110 1.58 -36.71 9.07
C GLY A 110 0.16 -36.30 8.69
N SER A 111 -0.05 -35.31 7.78
CA SER A 111 -1.37 -35.03 7.21
C SER A 111 -1.41 -35.37 5.72
N LEU A 112 -2.44 -36.11 5.31
CA LEU A 112 -2.72 -36.33 3.88
C LEU A 112 -3.45 -35.08 3.38
N PRO A 113 -2.87 -34.29 2.45
CA PRO A 113 -3.59 -33.17 1.85
C PRO A 113 -4.77 -33.70 1.05
N PRO A 114 -5.84 -32.92 0.88
CA PRO A 114 -6.92 -33.27 -0.04
C PRO A 114 -6.33 -33.58 -1.43
N THR A 115 -6.61 -34.75 -1.95
CA THR A 115 -6.13 -35.15 -3.29
C THR A 115 -6.95 -34.51 -4.40
N HIS A 116 -8.22 -34.18 -4.09
CA HIS A 116 -9.16 -33.51 -4.98
C HIS A 116 -9.76 -32.30 -4.31
N VAL A 117 -10.00 -31.27 -5.10
CA VAL A 117 -10.62 -30.01 -4.63
C VAL A 117 -11.83 -29.66 -5.48
N PRO A 118 -12.87 -29.04 -4.88
CA PRO A 118 -14.00 -28.54 -5.64
C PRO A 118 -13.57 -27.37 -6.51
N CYS A 119 -13.91 -27.45 -7.79
CA CYS A 119 -13.60 -26.41 -8.77
C CYS A 119 -14.85 -26.05 -9.58
N ASN A 120 -15.01 -24.75 -9.80
CA ASN A 120 -15.94 -24.18 -10.77
C ASN A 120 -15.16 -23.94 -12.07
N ILE A 121 -15.35 -24.79 -13.06
CA ILE A 121 -14.66 -24.69 -14.34
C ILE A 121 -15.45 -23.77 -15.27
N LEU A 122 -14.95 -22.57 -15.46
CA LEU A 122 -15.53 -21.55 -16.33
C LEU A 122 -15.28 -21.89 -17.79
N ASP A 123 -16.33 -21.78 -18.61
CA ASP A 123 -16.25 -21.98 -20.05
C ASP A 123 -16.28 -20.66 -20.81
N PHE A 124 -15.14 -20.28 -21.36
CA PHE A 124 -14.94 -19.06 -22.15
C PHE A 124 -15.01 -19.31 -23.67
N SER A 125 -15.36 -20.53 -24.11
CA SER A 125 -15.34 -20.90 -25.53
C SER A 125 -16.20 -20.05 -26.45
N ALA A 126 -17.18 -19.35 -25.90
CA ALA A 126 -18.07 -18.43 -26.63
C ALA A 126 -17.47 -17.01 -26.78
N TYR A 127 -16.30 -16.75 -26.25
CA TYR A 127 -15.65 -15.42 -26.21
C TYR A 127 -14.31 -15.49 -26.90
N ASP A 128 -13.91 -14.39 -27.56
CA ASP A 128 -12.56 -14.25 -28.09
C ASP A 128 -11.53 -13.98 -26.94
N ASP A 129 -10.26 -13.94 -27.28
CA ASP A 129 -9.17 -13.78 -26.29
C ASP A 129 -9.30 -12.45 -25.54
N GLN A 130 -9.64 -11.36 -26.22
CA GLN A 130 -9.77 -10.03 -25.62
C GLN A 130 -10.98 -9.96 -24.68
N GLU A 131 -12.12 -10.53 -25.08
CA GLU A 131 -13.29 -10.64 -24.22
C GLU A 131 -13.02 -11.55 -23.01
N THR A 132 -12.32 -12.66 -23.20
CA THR A 132 -11.93 -13.58 -22.13
C THR A 132 -11.05 -12.90 -21.11
N GLU A 133 -10.01 -12.18 -21.54
CA GLU A 133 -9.17 -11.38 -20.65
C GLU A 133 -9.97 -10.34 -19.85
N SER A 134 -10.91 -9.65 -20.52
CA SER A 134 -11.80 -8.67 -19.88
C SER A 134 -12.68 -9.33 -18.81
N LEU A 135 -13.22 -10.50 -19.10
CA LEU A 135 -14.06 -11.24 -18.18
C LEU A 135 -13.26 -11.76 -16.98
N ILE A 136 -12.03 -12.23 -17.18
CA ILE A 136 -11.12 -12.62 -16.09
C ILE A 136 -10.79 -11.39 -15.23
N PHE A 137 -10.51 -10.23 -15.85
CA PHE A 137 -10.24 -8.99 -15.11
C PHE A 137 -11.44 -8.59 -14.25
N ILE A 138 -12.66 -8.66 -14.80
CA ILE A 138 -13.91 -8.36 -14.07
C ILE A 138 -14.12 -9.36 -12.92
N LEU A 139 -13.89 -10.65 -13.17
CA LEU A 139 -14.02 -11.70 -12.17
C LEU A 139 -13.11 -11.44 -10.97
N LEU A 140 -11.82 -11.26 -11.22
CA LEU A 140 -10.82 -11.05 -10.17
C LEU A 140 -11.01 -9.70 -9.48
N GLY A 141 -11.35 -8.65 -10.24
CA GLY A 141 -11.70 -7.35 -9.68
C GLY A 141 -12.93 -7.42 -8.77
N GLY A 142 -13.93 -8.23 -9.13
CA GLY A 142 -15.11 -8.46 -8.32
C GLY A 142 -14.81 -9.12 -6.97
N PHE A 143 -13.90 -10.09 -6.94
CA PHE A 143 -13.50 -10.75 -5.70
C PHE A 143 -12.62 -9.88 -4.81
N HIS A 144 -11.69 -9.12 -5.37
CA HIS A 144 -10.57 -8.54 -4.63
C HIS A 144 -10.54 -7.02 -4.56
N ILE A 145 -11.14 -6.31 -5.52
CA ILE A 145 -11.20 -4.84 -5.52
C ILE A 145 -12.52 -4.35 -4.91
N ILE A 146 -13.63 -5.02 -5.26
CA ILE A 146 -14.98 -4.64 -4.84
C ILE A 146 -15.45 -5.49 -3.66
N GLY A 147 -14.98 -6.74 -3.58
CA GLY A 147 -15.38 -7.74 -2.60
C GLY A 147 -14.72 -7.57 -1.23
N LYS A 148 -14.98 -8.56 -0.35
CA LYS A 148 -14.47 -8.59 1.03
C LYS A 148 -13.05 -9.15 1.18
N THR A 149 -12.44 -9.64 0.11
CA THR A 149 -11.14 -10.32 0.16
C THR A 149 -10.04 -9.37 -0.25
N ASP A 150 -9.12 -9.15 0.68
CA ASP A 150 -8.19 -8.03 0.66
C ASP A 150 -6.92 -8.29 -0.16
N TRP A 151 -6.90 -7.81 -1.40
CA TRP A 151 -5.62 -7.38 -1.94
C TRP A 151 -5.23 -6.04 -1.28
N ARG A 152 -3.94 -5.86 -1.03
CA ARG A 152 -3.42 -4.58 -0.59
C ARG A 152 -3.63 -3.54 -1.68
N SER A 153 -3.81 -2.28 -1.31
CA SER A 153 -4.03 -1.18 -2.26
C SER A 153 -2.96 -1.11 -3.35
N TYR A 154 -1.72 -1.47 -3.03
CA TYR A 154 -0.62 -1.59 -4.00
C TYR A 154 -0.89 -2.67 -5.06
N GLU A 155 -1.35 -3.86 -4.65
CA GLU A 155 -1.65 -4.98 -5.56
C GLU A 155 -2.82 -4.64 -6.49
N ASN A 156 -3.85 -3.96 -5.95
CA ASN A 156 -4.96 -3.44 -6.73
C ASN A 156 -4.49 -2.47 -7.81
N ALA A 157 -3.61 -1.53 -7.44
CA ALA A 157 -3.07 -0.55 -8.37
C ALA A 157 -2.19 -1.20 -9.44
N ALA A 158 -1.36 -2.18 -9.06
CA ALA A 158 -0.53 -2.95 -10.00
C ALA A 158 -1.39 -3.69 -11.03
N TYR A 159 -2.52 -4.26 -10.59
CA TYR A 159 -3.46 -4.96 -11.46
C TYR A 159 -4.15 -4.03 -12.45
N ILE A 160 -4.62 -2.87 -11.98
CA ILE A 160 -5.22 -1.82 -12.79
C ILE A 160 -4.19 -1.24 -13.77
N TYR A 161 -2.96 -0.99 -13.29
CA TYR A 161 -1.88 -0.47 -14.12
C TYR A 161 -1.54 -1.38 -15.29
N ARG A 162 -1.47 -2.70 -15.07
CA ARG A 162 -1.26 -3.68 -16.14
C ARG A 162 -2.40 -3.66 -17.16
N ARG A 163 -3.65 -3.60 -16.71
CA ARG A 163 -4.81 -3.53 -17.59
C ARG A 163 -4.73 -2.33 -18.52
N PHE A 164 -4.24 -1.21 -18.00
CA PHE A 164 -4.03 0.01 -18.78
C PHE A 164 -2.80 -0.09 -19.70
N HIS A 165 -1.63 -0.45 -19.17
CA HIS A 165 -0.35 -0.38 -19.90
C HIS A 165 -0.05 -1.59 -20.78
N HIS A 166 -0.34 -2.81 -20.31
CA HIS A 166 0.01 -4.02 -21.05
C HIS A 166 -1.12 -4.47 -21.98
N HIS A 167 -2.36 -4.31 -21.55
CA HIS A 167 -3.51 -4.69 -22.36
C HIS A 167 -4.11 -3.51 -23.14
N GLY A 168 -3.62 -2.28 -22.97
CA GLY A 168 -4.02 -1.10 -23.72
C GLY A 168 -5.46 -0.63 -23.48
N VAL A 169 -6.11 -1.06 -22.40
CA VAL A 169 -7.50 -0.76 -22.11
C VAL A 169 -7.64 0.67 -21.59
N PRO A 170 -8.53 1.51 -22.17
CA PRO A 170 -8.75 2.88 -21.70
C PRO A 170 -9.21 2.95 -20.25
N ILE A 171 -8.80 4.01 -19.53
CA ILE A 171 -9.14 4.22 -18.11
C ILE A 171 -10.66 4.19 -17.87
N ASP A 172 -11.45 4.77 -18.76
CA ASP A 172 -12.92 4.82 -18.62
C ASP A 172 -13.56 3.43 -18.75
N ASP A 173 -12.97 2.54 -19.53
CA ASP A 173 -13.45 1.18 -19.69
C ASP A 173 -13.01 0.30 -18.49
N ILE A 174 -11.75 0.45 -18.01
CA ILE A 174 -11.32 -0.15 -16.77
C ILE A 174 -12.23 0.27 -15.60
N ALA A 175 -12.55 1.56 -15.51
CA ALA A 175 -13.43 2.09 -14.46
C ALA A 175 -14.82 1.44 -14.51
N LYS A 176 -15.36 1.21 -15.71
CA LYS A 176 -16.61 0.45 -15.91
C LYS A 176 -16.40 -1.02 -15.51
N GLU A 177 -15.32 -1.68 -15.94
CA GLU A 177 -15.04 -3.09 -15.66
C GLU A 177 -15.01 -3.41 -14.15
N ILE A 178 -14.50 -2.50 -13.30
CA ILE A 178 -14.37 -2.71 -11.85
C ILE A 178 -15.30 -1.85 -11.00
N SER A 179 -16.31 -1.18 -11.57
CA SER A 179 -17.27 -0.29 -10.88
C SER A 179 -16.59 0.79 -10.02
N MET A 180 -15.52 1.36 -10.52
CA MET A 180 -14.77 2.43 -9.88
C MET A 180 -14.92 3.74 -10.67
N SER A 181 -14.70 4.91 -10.05
CA SER A 181 -14.66 6.16 -10.81
C SER A 181 -13.39 6.24 -11.67
N ALA A 182 -13.51 6.80 -12.89
CA ALA A 182 -12.35 7.00 -13.77
C ALA A 182 -11.25 7.86 -13.11
N SER A 183 -11.63 8.83 -12.29
CA SER A 183 -10.68 9.63 -11.51
C SER A 183 -9.87 8.80 -10.53
N LYS A 184 -10.49 7.82 -9.84
CA LYS A 184 -9.78 6.92 -8.91
C LYS A 184 -8.86 5.98 -9.66
N VAL A 185 -9.33 5.38 -10.77
CA VAL A 185 -8.50 4.53 -11.64
C VAL A 185 -7.28 5.29 -12.14
N ARG A 186 -7.47 6.51 -12.67
CA ARG A 186 -6.38 7.37 -13.12
C ARG A 186 -5.37 7.66 -12.03
N SER A 187 -5.84 8.02 -10.83
CA SER A 187 -4.94 8.30 -9.71
C SER A 187 -4.12 7.07 -9.28
N MET A 188 -4.69 5.87 -9.38
CA MET A 188 -3.97 4.62 -9.07
C MET A 188 -2.92 4.32 -10.14
N VAL A 189 -3.25 4.52 -11.43
CA VAL A 189 -2.29 4.38 -12.53
C VAL A 189 -1.16 5.39 -12.40
N ASP A 190 -1.47 6.67 -12.15
CA ASP A 190 -0.47 7.74 -11.97
C ASP A 190 0.46 7.45 -10.79
N ALA A 191 -0.09 6.98 -9.65
CA ALA A 191 0.69 6.64 -8.47
C ALA A 191 1.63 5.46 -8.72
N PHE A 192 1.15 4.44 -9.41
CA PHE A 192 1.94 3.26 -9.73
C PHE A 192 3.05 3.59 -10.73
N GLN A 193 2.74 4.41 -11.76
CA GLN A 193 3.74 4.91 -12.69
C GLN A 193 4.80 5.75 -11.98
N MET A 194 4.39 6.65 -11.07
CA MET A 194 5.33 7.45 -10.30
C MET A 194 6.28 6.60 -9.45
N MET A 195 5.79 5.48 -8.91
CA MET A 195 6.60 4.54 -8.14
C MET A 195 7.58 3.77 -9.03
N ILE A 196 7.16 3.38 -10.24
CA ILE A 196 8.04 2.75 -11.25
C ILE A 196 9.12 3.73 -11.70
N ASP A 197 8.75 4.97 -12.06
CA ASP A 197 9.69 6.02 -12.51
C ASP A 197 10.76 6.31 -11.44
N ALA A 198 10.39 6.18 -10.17
CA ALA A 198 11.26 6.35 -9.03
C ALA A 198 12.14 5.12 -8.74
N GLU A 199 11.95 4.01 -9.44
CA GLU A 199 12.58 2.71 -9.14
C GLU A 199 12.40 2.31 -7.66
N ASP A 200 11.24 2.65 -7.07
CA ASP A 200 10.92 2.33 -5.69
C ASP A 200 10.19 0.99 -5.60
N THR A 201 10.88 -0.02 -5.11
CA THR A 201 10.36 -1.38 -4.96
C THR A 201 9.74 -1.64 -3.58
N ASN A 202 9.82 -0.66 -2.65
CA ASN A 202 9.25 -0.79 -1.33
C ASN A 202 7.74 -0.57 -1.32
N THR A 203 6.97 -1.67 -1.29
CA THR A 203 5.50 -1.61 -1.33
C THR A 203 4.88 -0.87 -0.14
N SER A 204 5.60 -0.68 0.97
CA SER A 204 5.13 0.10 2.12
C SER A 204 5.01 1.60 1.81
N HIS A 205 5.73 2.08 0.79
CA HIS A 205 5.68 3.47 0.33
C HIS A 205 4.41 3.79 -0.49
N TRP A 206 3.67 2.79 -0.94
CA TRP A 206 2.49 2.96 -1.78
C TRP A 206 1.54 4.07 -1.32
N SER A 207 1.24 4.11 -0.03
CA SER A 207 0.29 5.07 0.53
C SER A 207 0.71 6.53 0.33
N TYR A 208 2.01 6.82 0.24
CA TYR A 208 2.53 8.16 -0.03
C TYR A 208 2.36 8.55 -1.50
N TYR A 209 2.67 7.65 -2.43
CA TYR A 209 2.44 7.86 -3.86
C TYR A 209 0.95 8.06 -4.16
N GLU A 210 0.09 7.22 -3.59
CA GLU A 210 -1.37 7.36 -3.72
C GLU A 210 -1.86 8.69 -3.12
N ALA A 211 -1.36 9.10 -1.96
CA ALA A 211 -1.73 10.37 -1.33
C ALA A 211 -1.30 11.58 -2.17
N PHE A 212 -0.14 11.51 -2.82
CA PHE A 212 0.34 12.58 -3.71
C PHE A 212 -0.56 12.71 -4.94
N THR A 213 -0.84 11.61 -5.64
CA THR A 213 -1.60 11.61 -6.89
C THR A 213 -3.10 11.79 -6.73
N THR A 214 -3.67 11.49 -5.57
CA THR A 214 -5.10 11.73 -5.28
C THR A 214 -5.38 13.15 -4.80
N SER A 215 -4.38 13.87 -4.30
CA SER A 215 -4.55 15.21 -3.75
C SER A 215 -4.56 16.27 -4.83
N THR A 216 -5.73 16.87 -5.11
CA THR A 216 -5.85 18.02 -6.04
C THR A 216 -4.95 19.19 -5.62
N LYS A 217 -4.75 19.41 -4.32
CA LYS A 217 -3.87 20.47 -3.81
C LYS A 217 -2.41 20.23 -4.17
N LEU A 218 -1.93 18.97 -4.11
CA LEU A 218 -0.57 18.61 -4.45
C LEU A 218 -0.34 18.60 -5.96
N LYS A 219 -1.28 18.09 -6.74
CA LYS A 219 -1.25 18.20 -8.22
C LYS A 219 -1.15 19.64 -8.69
N ASN A 220 -1.96 20.53 -8.12
CA ASN A 220 -1.90 21.95 -8.43
C ASN A 220 -0.59 22.63 -7.95
N ALA A 221 0.03 22.11 -6.89
CA ALA A 221 1.29 22.61 -6.39
C ALA A 221 2.47 22.19 -7.29
N GLU A 222 2.42 21.03 -7.92
CA GLU A 222 3.46 20.55 -8.82
C GLU A 222 3.71 21.54 -9.98
N GLY A 223 2.66 22.07 -10.58
CA GLY A 223 2.78 23.10 -11.62
C GLY A 223 3.32 24.46 -11.14
N LYS A 224 3.25 24.72 -9.82
CA LYS A 224 3.72 25.99 -9.21
C LYS A 224 5.13 25.90 -8.67
N TYR A 225 5.59 24.74 -8.29
CA TYR A 225 6.87 24.52 -7.62
C TYR A 225 7.68 23.47 -8.39
N PRO A 226 8.47 23.87 -9.39
CA PRO A 226 9.32 22.95 -10.15
C PRO A 226 10.20 22.09 -9.24
N GLY A 227 10.32 20.80 -9.56
CA GLY A 227 11.07 19.82 -8.78
C GLY A 227 10.34 19.29 -7.52
N LEU A 228 9.06 19.68 -7.30
CA LEU A 228 8.30 19.19 -6.15
C LEU A 228 8.11 17.67 -6.20
N LYS A 229 7.78 17.12 -7.36
CA LYS A 229 7.60 15.66 -7.53
C LYS A 229 8.88 14.92 -7.15
N ASP A 230 10.02 15.34 -7.69
CA ASP A 230 11.31 14.69 -7.43
C ASP A 230 11.70 14.78 -5.96
N ARG A 231 11.48 15.96 -5.35
CA ARG A 231 11.73 16.14 -3.92
C ARG A 231 10.84 15.27 -3.04
N VAL A 232 9.55 15.16 -3.36
CA VAL A 232 8.62 14.27 -2.63
C VAL A 232 9.04 12.82 -2.77
N VAL A 233 9.41 12.37 -3.97
CA VAL A 233 9.94 11.02 -4.20
C VAL A 233 11.18 10.74 -3.35
N SER A 234 12.16 11.65 -3.35
CA SER A 234 13.37 11.52 -2.50
C SER A 234 12.99 11.34 -1.04
N LEU A 235 12.10 12.20 -0.52
CA LEU A 235 11.66 12.15 0.87
C LEU A 235 10.85 10.88 1.22
N ILE A 236 10.10 10.32 0.27
CA ILE A 236 9.42 9.03 0.44
C ILE A 236 10.46 7.91 0.56
N LYS A 237 11.40 7.83 -0.38
CA LYS A 237 12.46 6.80 -0.39
C LYS A 237 13.38 6.85 0.83
N GLU A 238 13.53 8.02 1.44
CA GLU A 238 14.31 8.25 2.65
C GLU A 238 13.49 8.11 3.95
N ASP A 239 12.22 7.69 3.87
CA ASP A 239 11.30 7.59 5.03
C ASP A 239 11.15 8.89 5.84
N LYS A 240 11.22 10.07 5.18
CA LYS A 240 11.15 11.38 5.84
C LYS A 240 9.74 11.89 6.12
N PHE A 241 8.72 11.21 5.66
CA PHE A 241 7.33 11.51 6.00
C PHE A 241 6.83 10.60 7.12
N PRO A 242 6.26 11.13 8.20
CA PRO A 242 5.77 10.29 9.31
C PRO A 242 4.56 9.44 8.89
N ARG A 243 3.65 10.00 8.07
CA ARG A 243 2.47 9.31 7.53
C ARG A 243 2.04 9.94 6.21
N ALA A 244 1.49 9.15 5.31
CA ALA A 244 0.95 9.64 4.03
C ALA A 244 -0.15 10.71 4.23
N LEU A 245 -0.97 10.57 5.28
CA LEU A 245 -1.99 11.56 5.64
C LEU A 245 -1.36 12.92 6.00
N ASP A 246 -0.28 12.91 6.78
CA ASP A 246 0.42 14.15 7.17
C ASP A 246 1.04 14.84 5.95
N MET A 247 1.61 14.08 5.02
CA MET A 247 2.09 14.60 3.75
C MET A 247 0.95 15.26 2.96
N ARG A 248 -0.16 14.58 2.76
CA ARG A 248 -1.31 15.08 1.99
C ARG A 248 -1.90 16.36 2.56
N ASP A 249 -2.05 16.41 3.89
CA ASP A 249 -2.79 17.48 4.56
C ASP A 249 -1.90 18.69 4.87
N LYS A 250 -0.61 18.48 5.15
CA LYS A 250 0.31 19.53 5.65
C LYS A 250 1.29 20.03 4.62
N LEU A 251 1.69 19.21 3.64
CA LEU A 251 2.61 19.65 2.59
C LEU A 251 2.12 20.88 1.81
N PRO A 252 0.81 21.03 1.47
CA PRO A 252 0.30 22.23 0.83
C PRO A 252 0.55 23.50 1.63
N ASP A 253 0.51 23.46 2.96
CA ASP A 253 0.73 24.62 3.82
C ASP A 253 2.23 24.95 3.95
N ILE A 254 3.07 23.93 4.03
CA ILE A 254 4.54 24.07 3.93
C ILE A 254 4.91 24.79 2.63
N LEU A 255 4.30 24.40 1.50
CA LEU A 255 4.61 24.96 0.18
C LEU A 255 4.18 26.43 0.03
N LYS A 256 3.13 26.88 0.71
CA LYS A 256 2.70 28.30 0.72
C LYS A 256 3.71 29.21 1.41
N ASN A 257 4.37 28.70 2.44
CA ASN A 257 5.34 29.47 3.21
C ASN A 257 6.73 29.45 2.57
N LYS A 258 7.27 30.63 2.24
CA LYS A 258 8.58 30.76 1.56
C LYS A 258 9.75 30.16 2.37
N ASN A 259 9.75 30.34 3.67
CA ASN A 259 10.85 29.86 4.53
C ASN A 259 10.73 28.34 4.76
N SER A 260 9.53 27.84 5.00
CA SER A 260 9.25 26.40 5.13
C SER A 260 9.62 25.66 3.84
N ARG A 261 9.25 26.23 2.69
CA ARG A 261 9.59 25.66 1.38
C ARG A 261 11.10 25.58 1.14
N LYS A 262 11.87 26.60 1.53
CA LYS A 262 13.35 26.55 1.45
C LYS A 262 13.92 25.37 2.23
N ILE A 263 13.40 25.12 3.43
CA ILE A 263 13.84 24.01 4.28
C ILE A 263 13.45 22.67 3.66
N LEU A 264 12.23 22.56 3.10
CA LEU A 264 11.77 21.34 2.46
C LEU A 264 12.66 20.93 1.26
N PHE A 265 13.12 21.92 0.48
CA PHE A 265 13.96 21.70 -0.69
C PHE A 265 15.47 21.66 -0.38
N ASP A 266 15.87 21.88 0.85
CA ASP A 266 17.26 21.75 1.28
C ASP A 266 17.61 20.26 1.44
N GLU A 267 18.48 19.76 0.54
CA GLU A 267 18.92 18.35 0.55
C GLU A 267 19.83 18.03 1.75
N LYS A 268 20.43 19.04 2.38
CA LYS A 268 21.31 18.85 3.55
C LYS A 268 20.53 18.77 4.86
N GLN A 269 19.23 19.04 4.81
CA GLN A 269 18.40 19.05 6.01
C GLN A 269 18.07 17.61 6.44
N PRO A 270 18.41 17.20 7.66
CA PRO A 270 18.20 15.82 8.11
C PRO A 270 16.71 15.47 8.31
N GLU A 271 15.87 16.45 8.71
CA GLU A 271 14.44 16.26 8.97
C GLU A 271 13.61 17.33 8.22
N PRO A 272 13.66 17.34 6.87
CA PRO A 272 13.16 18.48 6.08
C PRO A 272 11.65 18.69 6.24
N PHE A 273 10.84 17.63 6.27
CA PHE A 273 9.39 17.74 6.44
C PHE A 273 9.01 18.26 7.82
N LYS A 274 9.59 17.70 8.87
CA LYS A 274 9.31 18.06 10.26
C LYS A 274 9.68 19.50 10.57
N GLU A 275 10.85 19.94 10.11
CA GLU A 275 11.32 21.30 10.34
C GLU A 275 10.57 22.33 9.48
N SER A 276 10.27 21.98 8.22
CA SER A 276 9.42 22.80 7.36
C SER A 276 8.04 23.01 7.96
N LEU A 277 7.45 21.96 8.52
CA LEU A 277 6.15 22.01 9.17
C LEU A 277 6.19 22.93 10.40
N ALA A 278 7.23 22.78 11.24
CA ALA A 278 7.40 23.65 12.41
C ALA A 278 7.46 25.14 12.03
N VAL A 279 8.11 25.47 10.91
CA VAL A 279 8.18 26.86 10.41
C VAL A 279 6.87 27.30 9.77
N ALA A 280 6.14 26.40 9.09
CA ALA A 280 4.83 26.70 8.52
C ALA A 280 3.79 26.98 9.61
N ASP A 281 3.72 26.15 10.64
CA ASP A 281 2.83 26.31 11.79
C ASP A 281 3.09 27.63 12.53
N LEU A 282 4.36 28.05 12.58
CA LEU A 282 4.77 29.30 13.20
C LEU A 282 4.30 30.54 12.45
N SER A 283 4.21 30.48 11.14
CA SER A 283 3.85 31.64 10.32
C SER A 283 2.34 31.91 10.29
N GLY A 284 1.54 30.90 10.58
CA GLY A 284 0.07 31.01 10.69
C GLY A 284 -0.41 31.48 12.03
N ASP A 285 0.45 31.42 13.06
CA ASP A 285 0.09 31.80 14.43
C ASP A 285 0.52 33.24 14.71
N THR A 286 -0.47 34.13 14.76
CA THR A 286 -0.29 35.52 15.17
C THR A 286 -0.17 35.68 16.69
N ASP A 287 -0.32 34.59 17.47
CA ASP A 287 -0.28 34.62 18.93
C ASP A 287 1.16 34.92 19.42
N SER A 288 1.29 36.07 20.07
CA SER A 288 2.53 36.51 20.69
C SER A 288 3.06 35.53 21.75
N SER A 289 2.16 34.77 22.40
CA SER A 289 2.46 33.77 23.42
C SER A 289 3.18 32.58 22.86
N TYR A 290 2.79 32.10 21.67
CA TYR A 290 3.46 31.00 20.99
C TYR A 290 4.89 31.39 20.55
N LYS A 291 5.07 32.60 20.00
CA LYS A 291 6.40 33.13 19.65
C LYS A 291 7.31 33.24 20.86
N ARG A 292 6.77 33.59 22.04
CA ARG A 292 7.53 33.62 23.28
C ARG A 292 7.97 32.22 23.73
N LEU A 293 7.06 31.24 23.69
CA LEU A 293 7.37 29.83 23.99
C LEU A 293 8.46 29.27 23.08
N GLN A 294 8.41 29.59 21.78
CA GLN A 294 9.43 29.17 20.83
C GLN A 294 10.80 29.80 21.10
N ARG A 295 10.83 31.11 21.43
CA ARG A 295 12.05 31.78 21.78
C ARG A 295 12.68 31.16 23.02
N PHE A 296 11.88 30.93 24.04
CA PHE A 296 12.29 30.28 25.28
C PHE A 296 12.85 28.87 25.05
N ARG A 297 12.18 28.07 24.20
CA ARG A 297 12.70 26.75 23.82
C ARG A 297 14.05 26.85 23.11
N LYS A 298 14.23 27.80 22.19
CA LYS A 298 15.48 28.00 21.47
C LYS A 298 16.61 28.42 22.41
N GLU A 299 16.31 29.30 23.36
CA GLU A 299 17.27 29.72 24.39
C GLU A 299 17.72 28.56 25.27
N LEU A 300 16.77 27.69 25.71
CA LEU A 300 17.11 26.48 26.47
C LEU A 300 17.83 25.41 25.66
N ALA A 301 17.65 25.38 24.35
CA ALA A 301 18.32 24.41 23.45
C ALA A 301 19.71 24.90 23.01
N ASP A 302 20.02 26.15 23.21
CA ASP A 302 21.33 26.73 22.86
C ASP A 302 22.44 26.16 23.76
N LYS A 303 23.50 25.66 23.13
CA LYS A 303 24.61 25.01 23.84
C LYS A 303 25.33 25.95 24.83
N ALA A 304 25.53 27.19 24.45
CA ALA A 304 26.17 28.17 25.33
C ALA A 304 25.32 28.44 26.56
N THR A 305 24.01 28.58 26.40
CA THR A 305 23.04 28.74 27.49
C THR A 305 23.02 27.52 28.40
N GLN A 306 23.02 26.28 27.83
CA GLN A 306 23.09 25.03 28.62
C GLN A 306 24.38 24.96 29.43
N ASP A 307 25.52 25.29 28.84
CA ASP A 307 26.82 25.30 29.52
C ASP A 307 26.85 26.31 30.67
N GLN A 308 26.22 27.47 30.49
CA GLN A 308 26.07 28.49 31.57
C GLN A 308 25.17 27.96 32.69
N ILE A 309 24.03 27.36 32.39
CA ILE A 309 23.14 26.76 33.39
C ILE A 309 23.86 25.64 34.16
N VAL A 310 24.60 24.78 33.46
CA VAL A 310 25.40 23.71 34.10
C VAL A 310 26.47 24.27 35.03
N LYS A 311 27.13 25.40 34.67
CA LYS A 311 28.07 26.10 35.57
C LYS A 311 27.35 26.61 36.83
N LEU A 312 26.17 27.19 36.72
CA LEU A 312 25.37 27.63 37.87
C LEU A 312 24.97 26.47 38.77
N LEU A 313 24.60 25.31 38.20
CA LEU A 313 24.27 24.08 38.95
C LEU A 313 25.48 23.46 39.67
N ARG A 314 26.70 23.76 39.23
CA ARG A 314 27.95 23.32 39.90
C ARG A 314 28.45 24.30 40.95
N SER A 315 27.88 25.47 41.03
CA SER A 315 28.30 26.54 41.96
C SER A 315 27.57 26.37 43.30
N THR A 316 28.31 26.28 44.38
CA THR A 316 27.76 26.17 45.75
C THR A 316 26.84 27.31 46.18
N THR A 317 26.98 28.48 45.59
CA THR A 317 26.18 29.67 45.90
C THR A 317 24.90 29.79 45.07
N SER A 318 24.84 29.19 43.89
CA SER A 318 23.69 29.34 42.96
C SER A 318 22.95 28.04 42.66
N GLN A 319 23.49 26.89 43.04
CA GLN A 319 22.92 25.58 42.75
C GLN A 319 21.47 25.47 43.15
N ALA A 320 21.13 25.68 44.43
CA ALA A 320 19.79 25.52 44.95
C ALA A 320 18.75 26.43 44.27
N ARG A 321 19.16 27.66 43.93
CA ARG A 321 18.28 28.62 43.20
C ARG A 321 18.05 28.15 41.76
N THR A 322 19.10 27.69 41.08
CA THR A 322 19.01 27.24 39.69
C THR A 322 18.19 25.98 39.57
N GLU A 323 18.36 25.01 40.46
CA GLU A 323 17.52 23.81 40.54
C GLU A 323 16.04 24.13 40.82
N TYR A 324 15.80 25.09 41.73
CA TYR A 324 14.45 25.55 42.02
C TYR A 324 13.76 26.11 40.76
N GLU A 325 14.42 27.04 40.04
CA GLU A 325 13.84 27.63 38.82
C GLU A 325 13.59 26.61 37.73
N LEU A 326 14.52 25.68 37.47
CA LEU A 326 14.33 24.60 36.51
C LEU A 326 13.12 23.72 36.87
N ASN A 327 13.01 23.37 38.15
CA ASN A 327 11.88 22.57 38.65
C ASN A 327 10.55 23.32 38.55
N GLN A 328 10.52 24.64 38.74
CA GLN A 328 9.33 25.46 38.56
C GLN A 328 8.92 25.50 37.07
N ILE A 329 9.87 25.65 36.15
CA ILE A 329 9.62 25.60 34.70
C ILE A 329 8.97 24.25 34.34
N VAL A 330 9.53 23.14 34.75
CA VAL A 330 8.98 21.80 34.51
C VAL A 330 7.58 21.65 35.09
N LYS A 331 7.36 22.12 36.31
CA LYS A 331 6.07 22.10 36.98
C LYS A 331 4.99 22.87 36.20
N PHE A 332 5.30 24.10 35.77
CA PHE A 332 4.37 24.93 35.01
C PHE A 332 4.07 24.37 33.64
N VAL A 333 5.07 23.85 32.92
CA VAL A 333 4.89 23.17 31.63
C VAL A 333 3.92 21.97 31.80
N ASN A 334 4.13 21.15 32.83
CA ASN A 334 3.24 20.00 33.10
C ASN A 334 1.81 20.43 33.47
N GLN A 335 1.64 21.52 34.22
CA GLN A 335 0.32 22.06 34.53
C GLN A 335 -0.42 22.57 33.29
N ILE A 336 0.26 23.26 32.39
CA ILE A 336 -0.31 23.74 31.13
C ILE A 336 -0.73 22.58 30.25
N LEU A 337 0.13 21.54 30.12
CA LEU A 337 -0.19 20.34 29.33
C LEU A 337 -1.40 19.57 29.85
N LYS A 338 -1.61 19.55 31.19
CA LYS A 338 -2.79 18.92 31.81
C LYS A 338 -4.09 19.68 31.54
N ARG A 339 -4.03 21.00 31.25
CA ARG A 339 -5.20 21.83 30.92
C ARG A 339 -5.61 21.74 29.45
N LYS A 340 -4.89 20.97 28.63
CA LYS A 340 -5.25 20.77 27.23
C LYS A 340 -6.69 20.25 27.11
N PRO A 341 -7.58 20.92 26.33
CA PRO A 341 -8.94 20.43 26.14
C PRO A 341 -8.90 19.02 25.55
N ARG A 342 -9.71 18.12 26.08
CA ARG A 342 -9.90 16.79 25.51
C ARG A 342 -10.45 17.00 24.10
N LYS A 343 -9.78 16.41 23.09
CA LYS A 343 -10.33 16.40 21.74
C LYS A 343 -11.73 15.80 21.81
N SER A 344 -12.73 16.58 21.43
CA SER A 344 -14.07 16.05 21.14
C SER A 344 -13.91 14.96 20.09
N LYS A 345 -14.43 13.78 20.41
CA LYS A 345 -14.46 12.63 19.48
C LYS A 345 -15.25 12.96 18.23
#